data_85070b0cf0be21a0b6d8be95d71bfbb6
#
_entry.id   85070b0cf0be21a0b6d8be95d71bfbb6
#
_cell.length_a   1.000
_cell.length_b   1.000
_cell.length_c   1.000
_cell.angle_alpha   90.00
_cell.angle_beta   90.00
_cell.angle_gamma   90.00
#
_symmetry.space_group_name_H-M   'P 1'
#
loop_
_entity.id
_entity.type
_entity.pdbx_description
1 polymer ?
#
loop_
_entity_poly.entity_id
_entity_poly.type
_entity_poly.pdbx_seq_one_letter_code
_entity_poly.pdbx_strand_id
1 'polypeptide(L)'
;VVVLAGPSKDDTPMFVCGVNLDKYTPDIKVVSNASCTTNCLAPLAKVINDNFGIVEGLMTTVHADTATQEVVDGFSKKNWRLGRGVHGNIIPTSTGAAKAVGKVIPELKGKLTGTSMRIPSADVSIVDLTCRLEKGASYDEICAAVKAASEGPMKGVIEYCEDEVVSSDFITDPHTSIFDAKAGLALNDNFVKLMAWYDNEWGFSCKMLDLTRHIDKVRKA
;
A
#
# COMPACT_ATOMS: atom_id res chain seq x y z
N VAL A 1 -15.74 11.89 15.68
CA VAL A 1 -14.70 10.90 15.40
C VAL A 1 -13.47 11.64 14.89
N VAL A 2 -12.29 11.18 15.28
CA VAL A 2 -11.01 11.68 14.77
C VAL A 2 -10.45 10.64 13.79
N VAL A 3 -10.07 11.08 12.59
CA VAL A 3 -9.40 10.27 11.58
C VAL A 3 -7.95 10.73 11.47
N LEU A 4 -7.01 9.86 11.82
CA LEU A 4 -5.58 10.14 11.72
C LEU A 4 -5.10 9.90 10.28
N ALA A 5 -4.50 10.92 9.68
CA ALA A 5 -3.86 10.85 8.36
C ALA A 5 -2.46 10.23 8.45
N GLY A 6 -2.38 9.01 8.95
CA GLY A 6 -1.11 8.29 9.11
C GLY A 6 -1.24 7.07 10.01
N PRO A 7 -0.20 6.21 10.06
CA PRO A 7 -0.20 5.02 10.90
C PRO A 7 -0.14 5.39 12.37
N SER A 8 -1.01 4.79 13.18
CA SER A 8 -0.96 4.91 14.62
C SER A 8 0.25 4.16 15.19
N LYS A 9 0.86 4.74 16.24
CA LYS A 9 1.96 4.12 17.01
C LYS A 9 1.46 3.32 18.21
N ASP A 10 0.21 3.53 18.61
CA ASP A 10 -0.48 2.85 19.71
C ASP A 10 -1.48 1.82 19.17
N ASP A 11 -2.45 1.43 20.01
CA ASP A 11 -3.50 0.46 19.67
C ASP A 11 -4.70 1.09 18.95
N THR A 12 -4.60 2.34 18.50
CA THR A 12 -5.67 2.97 17.70
C THR A 12 -5.96 2.12 16.46
N PRO A 13 -7.22 1.72 16.25
CA PRO A 13 -7.59 0.86 15.12
C PRO A 13 -7.25 1.50 13.79
N MET A 14 -6.65 0.70 12.90
CA MET A 14 -6.36 1.08 11.52
C MET A 14 -7.38 0.48 10.58
N PHE A 15 -7.83 1.29 9.62
CA PHE A 15 -8.77 0.88 8.59
C PHE A 15 -8.20 1.18 7.21
N VAL A 16 -8.38 0.24 6.29
CA VAL A 16 -8.01 0.36 4.89
C VAL A 16 -9.24 0.04 4.05
N CYS A 17 -9.60 0.92 3.14
CA CYS A 17 -10.72 0.74 2.23
C CYS A 17 -10.55 -0.56 1.42
N GLY A 18 -11.65 -1.32 1.26
CA GLY A 18 -11.64 -2.62 0.61
C GLY A 18 -11.09 -3.78 1.45
N VAL A 19 -10.49 -3.52 2.61
CA VAL A 19 -9.82 -4.55 3.42
C VAL A 19 -10.60 -4.89 4.69
N ASN A 20 -10.90 -3.89 5.54
CA ASN A 20 -11.45 -4.15 6.87
C ASN A 20 -12.43 -3.08 7.39
N LEU A 21 -13.09 -2.33 6.51
CA LEU A 21 -14.07 -1.31 6.93
C LEU A 21 -15.26 -1.92 7.68
N ASP A 22 -15.59 -3.17 7.42
CA ASP A 22 -16.63 -3.96 8.09
C ASP A 22 -16.39 -4.12 9.61
N LYS A 23 -15.15 -3.95 10.06
CA LYS A 23 -14.77 -4.03 11.48
C LYS A 23 -14.98 -2.72 12.24
N TYR A 24 -15.41 -1.64 11.57
CA TYR A 24 -15.70 -0.38 12.25
C TYR A 24 -17.02 -0.45 13.00
N THR A 25 -17.03 0.00 14.25
CA THR A 25 -18.21 0.10 15.10
C THR A 25 -18.40 1.53 15.64
N PRO A 26 -19.64 1.99 15.92
CA PRO A 26 -19.93 3.38 16.29
C PRO A 26 -19.28 3.86 17.61
N ASP A 27 -18.85 2.95 18.47
CA ASP A 27 -18.15 3.24 19.73
C ASP A 27 -16.71 3.70 19.51
N ILE A 28 -16.09 3.35 18.40
CA ILE A 28 -14.73 3.77 18.04
C ILE A 28 -14.72 5.27 17.73
N LYS A 29 -13.95 6.03 18.51
CA LYS A 29 -13.89 7.49 18.41
C LYS A 29 -12.65 8.02 17.67
N VAL A 30 -11.58 7.23 17.64
CA VAL A 30 -10.33 7.57 16.96
C VAL A 30 -9.94 6.41 16.06
N VAL A 31 -9.66 6.70 14.82
CA VAL A 31 -9.26 5.71 13.80
C VAL A 31 -8.04 6.21 13.04
N SER A 32 -7.25 5.30 12.52
CA SER A 32 -6.13 5.60 11.62
C SER A 32 -6.46 5.11 10.20
N ASN A 33 -6.17 5.96 9.19
CA ASN A 33 -6.23 5.57 7.78
C ASN A 33 -4.97 4.81 7.32
N ALA A 34 -4.15 4.31 8.25
CA ALA A 34 -2.85 3.69 7.98
C ALA A 34 -1.91 4.64 7.19
N SER A 35 -0.95 4.10 6.44
CA SER A 35 -0.08 4.89 5.56
C SER A 35 -0.50 4.75 4.09
N CYS A 36 -0.01 5.63 3.23
CA CYS A 36 -0.23 5.54 1.78
C CYS A 36 0.28 4.19 1.22
N THR A 37 1.48 3.77 1.63
CA THR A 37 2.05 2.47 1.22
C THR A 37 1.22 1.29 1.74
N THR A 38 0.68 1.36 2.97
CA THR A 38 -0.22 0.31 3.49
C THR A 38 -1.53 0.27 2.70
N ASN A 39 -2.06 1.43 2.29
CA ASN A 39 -3.26 1.51 1.46
C ASN A 39 -3.04 0.93 0.04
N CYS A 40 -1.82 0.96 -0.48
CA CYS A 40 -1.48 0.27 -1.72
C CYS A 40 -1.30 -1.24 -1.50
N LEU A 41 -0.48 -1.61 -0.53
CA LEU A 41 -0.08 -3.00 -0.31
C LEU A 41 -1.21 -3.88 0.21
N ALA A 42 -2.03 -3.40 1.15
CA ALA A 42 -3.01 -4.26 1.83
C ALA A 42 -4.13 -4.77 0.91
N PRO A 43 -4.73 -3.95 0.02
CA PRO A 43 -5.71 -4.46 -0.96
C PRO A 43 -5.11 -5.51 -1.89
N LEU A 44 -3.91 -5.28 -2.44
CA LEU A 44 -3.21 -6.25 -3.28
C LEU A 44 -2.93 -7.54 -2.51
N ALA A 45 -2.31 -7.42 -1.31
CA ALA A 45 -2.00 -8.57 -0.47
C ALA A 45 -3.26 -9.36 -0.08
N LYS A 46 -4.40 -8.68 0.12
CA LYS A 46 -5.67 -9.35 0.41
C LYS A 46 -6.14 -10.19 -0.77
N VAL A 47 -6.14 -9.66 -1.98
CA VAL A 47 -6.54 -10.41 -3.18
C VAL A 47 -5.64 -11.64 -3.36
N ILE A 48 -4.33 -11.48 -3.22
CA ILE A 48 -3.39 -12.59 -3.39
C ILE A 48 -3.56 -13.63 -2.27
N ASN A 49 -3.70 -13.18 -1.02
CA ASN A 49 -3.86 -14.11 0.11
C ASN A 49 -5.20 -14.87 0.05
N ASP A 50 -6.29 -14.20 -0.31
CA ASP A 50 -7.62 -14.81 -0.37
C ASP A 50 -7.72 -15.87 -1.48
N ASN A 51 -6.99 -15.71 -2.59
CA ASN A 51 -7.04 -16.65 -3.73
C ASN A 51 -5.96 -17.73 -3.68
N PHE A 52 -4.74 -17.37 -3.28
CA PHE A 52 -3.56 -18.25 -3.42
C PHE A 52 -2.83 -18.52 -2.10
N GLY A 53 -3.16 -17.78 -1.02
CA GLY A 53 -2.43 -17.83 0.24
C GLY A 53 -1.02 -17.21 0.12
N ILE A 54 -0.64 -16.37 1.07
CA ILE A 54 0.74 -15.86 1.19
C ILE A 54 1.43 -16.59 2.33
N VAL A 55 2.51 -17.29 2.01
CA VAL A 55 3.36 -17.95 3.01
C VAL A 55 4.26 -16.91 3.67
N GLU A 56 4.98 -16.14 2.84
CA GLU A 56 5.91 -15.08 3.27
C GLU A 56 6.13 -14.09 2.12
N GLY A 57 6.56 -12.89 2.44
CA GLY A 57 6.86 -11.90 1.40
C GLY A 57 7.72 -10.73 1.89
N LEU A 58 8.46 -10.17 0.95
CA LEU A 58 9.23 -8.96 1.11
C LEU A 58 8.65 -7.87 0.22
N MET A 59 8.44 -6.70 0.80
CA MET A 59 7.98 -5.51 0.07
C MET A 59 9.12 -4.49 -0.03
N THR A 60 9.33 -3.98 -1.22
CA THR A 60 10.11 -2.76 -1.41
C THR A 60 9.19 -1.69 -1.99
N THR A 61 9.15 -0.51 -1.39
CA THR A 61 8.52 0.62 -2.07
C THR A 61 9.59 1.57 -2.59
N VAL A 62 9.50 1.91 -3.87
CA VAL A 62 10.21 3.03 -4.48
C VAL A 62 9.27 4.22 -4.37
N HIS A 63 9.62 5.16 -3.50
CA HIS A 63 8.68 6.14 -2.98
C HIS A 63 9.14 7.57 -3.30
N ALA A 64 8.22 8.38 -3.77
CA ALA A 64 8.41 9.81 -3.93
C ALA A 64 8.90 10.45 -2.62
N ASP A 65 9.56 11.59 -2.70
CA ASP A 65 10.00 12.33 -1.54
C ASP A 65 8.79 12.85 -0.72
N THR A 66 9.01 13.04 0.55
CA THR A 66 8.02 13.57 1.49
C THR A 66 8.71 14.51 2.47
N ALA A 67 7.95 15.17 3.33
CA ALA A 67 8.48 16.09 4.34
C ALA A 67 9.51 15.47 5.32
N THR A 68 9.77 14.17 5.24
CA THR A 68 10.80 13.49 6.05
C THR A 68 12.18 13.48 5.38
N GLN A 69 12.27 13.83 4.09
CA GLN A 69 13.53 13.98 3.37
C GLN A 69 14.00 15.43 3.42
N GLU A 70 15.31 15.62 3.56
CA GLU A 70 15.93 16.93 3.51
C GLU A 70 16.09 17.40 2.05
N VAL A 71 15.96 18.71 1.80
CA VAL A 71 16.19 19.31 0.49
C VAL A 71 17.69 19.35 0.16
N VAL A 72 18.51 19.66 1.16
CA VAL A 72 19.98 19.68 1.10
C VAL A 72 20.57 18.84 2.23
N ASP A 73 21.83 18.44 2.09
CA ASP A 73 22.52 17.66 3.14
C ASP A 73 22.49 18.40 4.49
N GLY A 74 22.03 17.71 5.50
CA GLY A 74 21.90 18.22 6.87
C GLY A 74 22.17 17.12 7.91
N PHE A 75 22.25 17.51 9.17
CA PHE A 75 22.51 16.58 10.26
C PHE A 75 21.22 15.90 10.71
N SER A 76 21.21 14.55 10.74
CA SER A 76 20.12 13.75 11.31
C SER A 76 20.59 12.91 12.48
N LYS A 77 19.98 13.12 13.67
CA LYS A 77 20.30 12.36 14.89
C LYS A 77 19.80 10.91 14.85
N LYS A 78 18.72 10.64 14.09
CA LYS A 78 18.07 9.32 14.08
C LYS A 78 18.69 8.36 13.07
N ASN A 79 18.99 8.86 11.88
CA ASN A 79 19.50 8.07 10.77
C ASN A 79 20.24 9.00 9.81
N TRP A 80 21.50 8.78 9.61
CA TRP A 80 22.35 9.60 8.76
C TRP A 80 21.86 9.69 7.32
N ARG A 81 21.23 8.61 6.81
CA ARG A 81 20.63 8.61 5.47
C ARG A 81 19.51 9.63 5.32
N LEU A 82 18.72 9.86 6.38
CA LEU A 82 17.62 10.85 6.37
C LEU A 82 18.13 12.30 6.40
N GLY A 83 19.41 12.52 6.72
CA GLY A 83 20.04 13.84 6.63
C GLY A 83 20.59 14.17 5.26
N ARG A 84 20.51 13.27 4.28
CA ARG A 84 20.99 13.52 2.91
C ARG A 84 19.88 14.15 2.08
N GLY A 85 20.29 15.07 1.21
CA GLY A 85 19.39 15.74 0.27
C GLY A 85 18.78 14.76 -0.73
N VAL A 86 17.45 14.82 -0.91
CA VAL A 86 16.72 13.86 -1.75
C VAL A 86 17.01 14.06 -3.24
N HIS A 87 17.22 15.30 -3.69
CA HIS A 87 17.37 15.65 -5.11
C HIS A 87 18.64 15.13 -5.75
N GLY A 88 19.24 14.15 -5.45
CA GLY A 88 20.42 13.59 -6.09
C GLY A 88 20.74 12.20 -5.53
N ASN A 89 19.86 11.68 -4.72
CA ASN A 89 20.11 10.44 -4.00
C ASN A 89 18.93 9.47 -4.08
N ILE A 90 19.27 8.17 -4.07
CA ILE A 90 18.36 7.11 -3.66
C ILE A 90 18.61 6.85 -2.18
N ILE A 91 17.61 7.05 -1.32
CA ILE A 91 17.74 6.98 0.13
C ILE A 91 17.04 5.73 0.69
N PRO A 92 17.76 4.65 1.00
CA PRO A 92 17.17 3.50 1.68
C PRO A 92 16.71 3.89 3.09
N THR A 93 15.48 3.51 3.44
CA THR A 93 14.91 3.79 4.76
C THR A 93 14.01 2.65 5.22
N SER A 94 13.77 2.56 6.50
CA SER A 94 12.81 1.60 7.05
C SER A 94 11.37 2.06 6.79
N THR A 95 10.48 1.10 6.67
CA THR A 95 9.03 1.33 6.62
C THR A 95 8.29 0.35 7.52
N GLY A 96 7.25 0.83 8.19
CA GLY A 96 6.33 -0.01 8.94
C GLY A 96 5.16 -0.54 8.12
N ALA A 97 5.06 -0.15 6.84
CA ALA A 97 3.87 -0.41 6.03
C ALA A 97 3.55 -1.90 5.85
N ALA A 98 4.56 -2.73 5.57
CA ALA A 98 4.36 -4.17 5.41
C ALA A 98 3.93 -4.86 6.73
N LYS A 99 4.49 -4.42 7.87
CA LYS A 99 4.07 -4.92 9.20
C LYS A 99 2.66 -4.46 9.55
N ALA A 100 2.27 -3.25 9.11
CA ALA A 100 0.93 -2.72 9.33
C ALA A 100 -0.15 -3.52 8.58
N VAL A 101 0.18 -4.19 7.48
CA VAL A 101 -0.75 -5.11 6.79
C VAL A 101 -1.24 -6.19 7.75
N GLY A 102 -0.39 -6.74 8.60
CA GLY A 102 -0.79 -7.73 9.61
C GLY A 102 -1.72 -7.19 10.72
N LYS A 103 -1.91 -5.85 10.83
CA LYS A 103 -2.91 -5.25 11.73
C LYS A 103 -4.29 -5.19 11.07
N VAL A 104 -4.36 -5.04 9.75
CA VAL A 104 -5.62 -4.94 8.99
C VAL A 104 -6.04 -6.28 8.38
N ILE A 105 -5.08 -7.18 8.13
CA ILE A 105 -5.26 -8.57 7.67
C ILE A 105 -4.52 -9.48 8.67
N PRO A 106 -5.18 -9.93 9.74
CA PRO A 106 -4.52 -10.71 10.82
C PRO A 106 -3.81 -11.98 10.35
N GLU A 107 -4.30 -12.61 9.29
CA GLU A 107 -3.74 -13.82 8.69
C GLU A 107 -2.33 -13.60 8.10
N LEU A 108 -1.98 -12.36 7.80
CA LEU A 108 -0.66 -11.95 7.29
C LEU A 108 0.29 -11.45 8.40
N LYS A 109 -0.12 -11.53 9.67
CA LYS A 109 0.74 -11.11 10.78
C LYS A 109 2.02 -11.92 10.83
N GLY A 110 3.16 -11.23 10.73
CA GLY A 110 4.50 -11.85 10.75
C GLY A 110 4.96 -12.45 9.42
N LYS A 111 4.11 -12.46 8.38
CA LYS A 111 4.47 -12.99 7.05
C LYS A 111 5.06 -11.94 6.11
N LEU A 112 4.84 -10.67 6.37
CA LEU A 112 5.31 -9.58 5.51
C LEU A 112 6.24 -8.62 6.28
N THR A 113 7.34 -8.24 5.62
CA THR A 113 8.20 -7.13 6.03
C THR A 113 8.70 -6.39 4.79
N GLY A 114 9.39 -5.26 4.98
CA GLY A 114 9.85 -4.53 3.81
C GLY A 114 10.70 -3.30 4.13
N THR A 115 11.16 -2.69 3.05
CA THR A 115 12.00 -1.49 3.03
C THR A 115 11.41 -0.43 2.09
N SER A 116 11.93 0.79 2.18
CA SER A 116 11.58 1.88 1.28
C SER A 116 12.85 2.47 0.68
N MET A 117 12.78 2.80 -0.60
CA MET A 117 13.79 3.60 -1.31
C MET A 117 13.15 4.95 -1.65
N ARG A 118 13.61 6.03 -1.02
CA ARG A 118 13.19 7.38 -1.40
C ARG A 118 13.98 7.83 -2.61
N ILE A 119 13.29 8.38 -3.57
CA ILE A 119 13.85 8.82 -4.85
C ILE A 119 13.50 10.29 -5.10
N PRO A 120 14.24 11.00 -5.98
CA PRO A 120 13.94 12.37 -6.37
C PRO A 120 12.75 12.41 -7.36
N SER A 121 11.57 12.09 -6.87
CA SER A 121 10.30 12.20 -7.58
C SER A 121 9.33 12.95 -6.67
N ALA A 122 8.62 13.92 -7.23
CA ALA A 122 7.73 14.78 -6.47
C ALA A 122 6.46 14.04 -6.01
N ASP A 123 5.97 13.08 -6.80
CA ASP A 123 4.74 12.35 -6.52
C ASP A 123 4.75 11.00 -7.22
N VAL A 124 3.81 10.14 -6.84
CA VAL A 124 3.61 8.76 -7.26
C VAL A 124 4.74 7.82 -6.86
N SER A 125 4.35 6.76 -6.22
CA SER A 125 5.22 5.71 -5.69
C SER A 125 4.82 4.34 -6.23
N ILE A 126 5.69 3.35 -6.12
CA ILE A 126 5.40 1.97 -6.51
C ILE A 126 5.73 1.01 -5.38
N VAL A 127 4.86 0.03 -5.17
CA VAL A 127 5.11 -1.15 -4.33
C VAL A 127 5.59 -2.30 -5.22
N ASP A 128 6.68 -2.92 -4.83
CA ASP A 128 7.18 -4.22 -5.28
C ASP A 128 6.91 -5.22 -4.17
N LEU A 129 5.95 -6.13 -4.38
CA LEU A 129 5.66 -7.24 -3.48
C LEU A 129 6.22 -8.53 -4.07
N THR A 130 7.33 -9.01 -3.54
CA THR A 130 7.86 -10.34 -3.85
C THR A 130 7.38 -11.31 -2.78
N CYS A 131 6.61 -12.33 -3.15
CA CYS A 131 6.03 -13.26 -2.18
C CYS A 131 5.99 -14.70 -2.68
N ARG A 132 5.96 -15.61 -1.69
CA ARG A 132 5.74 -17.05 -1.89
C ARG A 132 4.27 -17.36 -1.66
N LEU A 133 3.67 -18.04 -2.63
CA LEU A 133 2.29 -18.50 -2.59
C LEU A 133 2.19 -19.90 -1.99
N GLU A 134 1.12 -20.13 -1.23
CA GLU A 134 0.79 -21.47 -0.71
C GLU A 134 0.26 -22.37 -1.83
N LYS A 135 -0.66 -21.86 -2.64
CA LYS A 135 -1.16 -22.48 -3.86
C LYS A 135 -0.39 -21.92 -5.05
N GLY A 136 0.21 -22.80 -5.83
CA GLY A 136 0.80 -22.43 -7.12
C GLY A 136 -0.23 -21.85 -8.08
N ALA A 137 0.15 -20.80 -8.79
CA ALA A 137 -0.65 -20.17 -9.82
C ALA A 137 0.24 -19.58 -10.92
N SER A 138 -0.24 -19.63 -12.15
CA SER A 138 0.39 -18.91 -13.25
C SER A 138 0.25 -17.40 -13.05
N TYR A 139 1.13 -16.61 -13.66
CA TYR A 139 1.03 -15.15 -13.60
C TYR A 139 -0.30 -14.64 -14.19
N ASP A 140 -0.79 -15.30 -15.25
CA ASP A 140 -2.08 -14.94 -15.87
C ASP A 140 -3.27 -15.21 -14.93
N GLU A 141 -3.25 -16.28 -14.14
CA GLU A 141 -4.28 -16.54 -13.12
C GLU A 141 -4.25 -15.48 -12.01
N ILE A 142 -3.07 -15.02 -11.63
CA ILE A 142 -2.91 -13.91 -10.67
C ILE A 142 -3.48 -12.62 -11.24
N CYS A 143 -3.12 -12.27 -12.48
CA CYS A 143 -3.65 -11.11 -13.19
C CYS A 143 -5.18 -11.15 -13.27
N ALA A 144 -5.75 -12.30 -13.65
CA ALA A 144 -7.19 -12.51 -13.72
C ALA A 144 -7.89 -12.30 -12.36
N ALA A 145 -7.28 -12.80 -11.27
CA ALA A 145 -7.82 -12.62 -9.93
C ALA A 145 -7.81 -11.14 -9.50
N VAL A 146 -6.73 -10.41 -9.78
CA VAL A 146 -6.65 -8.98 -9.47
C VAL A 146 -7.62 -8.17 -10.32
N LYS A 147 -7.75 -8.49 -11.61
CA LYS A 147 -8.73 -7.85 -12.52
C LYS A 147 -10.16 -8.06 -12.02
N ALA A 148 -10.52 -9.29 -11.68
CA ALA A 148 -11.84 -9.59 -11.13
C ALA A 148 -12.12 -8.84 -9.81
N ALA A 149 -11.10 -8.69 -8.95
CA ALA A 149 -11.23 -7.92 -7.73
C ALA A 149 -11.43 -6.42 -8.01
N SER A 150 -10.70 -5.84 -8.97
CA SER A 150 -10.82 -4.41 -9.34
C SER A 150 -12.18 -4.05 -9.94
N GLU A 151 -12.78 -4.97 -10.68
CA GLU A 151 -14.12 -4.81 -11.26
C GLU A 151 -15.25 -5.12 -10.24
N GLY A 152 -14.92 -5.83 -9.17
CA GLY A 152 -15.84 -6.32 -8.14
C GLY A 152 -15.62 -5.70 -6.75
N PRO A 153 -15.20 -6.50 -5.75
CA PRO A 153 -15.18 -6.07 -4.34
C PRO A 153 -14.17 -4.98 -4.03
N MET A 154 -13.16 -4.78 -4.87
CA MET A 154 -12.11 -3.76 -4.73
C MET A 154 -12.30 -2.58 -5.67
N LYS A 155 -13.47 -2.46 -6.31
CA LYS A 155 -13.76 -1.36 -7.23
C LYS A 155 -13.56 0.00 -6.55
N GLY A 156 -12.81 0.88 -7.22
CA GLY A 156 -12.45 2.19 -6.70
C GLY A 156 -11.34 2.18 -5.63
N VAL A 157 -10.78 1.00 -5.32
CA VAL A 157 -9.61 0.83 -4.45
C VAL A 157 -8.43 0.28 -5.25
N ILE A 158 -8.65 -0.84 -5.96
CA ILE A 158 -7.69 -1.39 -6.91
C ILE A 158 -8.10 -0.98 -8.33
N GLU A 159 -7.14 -0.53 -9.11
CA GLU A 159 -7.23 -0.44 -10.56
C GLU A 159 -6.33 -1.51 -11.19
N TYR A 160 -6.74 -2.02 -12.35
CA TYR A 160 -5.97 -2.99 -13.11
C TYR A 160 -5.47 -2.35 -14.41
N CYS A 161 -4.16 -2.26 -14.57
CA CYS A 161 -3.51 -1.62 -15.72
C CYS A 161 -2.75 -2.65 -16.57
N GLU A 162 -3.01 -2.65 -17.88
CA GLU A 162 -2.32 -3.46 -18.89
C GLU A 162 -1.47 -2.60 -19.83
N ASP A 163 -1.38 -1.29 -19.59
CA ASP A 163 -0.58 -0.37 -20.40
C ASP A 163 0.88 -0.32 -19.89
N GLU A 164 1.80 0.09 -20.77
CA GLU A 164 3.20 0.31 -20.43
C GLU A 164 3.37 1.74 -19.89
N VAL A 165 3.14 1.89 -18.60
CA VAL A 165 3.01 3.17 -17.89
C VAL A 165 4.20 3.49 -17.01
N VAL A 166 4.30 4.75 -16.61
CA VAL A 166 5.28 5.27 -15.66
C VAL A 166 4.60 6.10 -14.57
N SER A 167 5.33 6.49 -13.54
CA SER A 167 4.78 7.18 -12.36
C SER A 167 3.92 8.40 -12.68
N SER A 168 4.34 9.24 -13.65
CA SER A 168 3.61 10.48 -13.98
C SER A 168 2.23 10.26 -14.57
N ASP A 169 1.93 9.06 -15.09
CA ASP A 169 0.61 8.73 -15.64
C ASP A 169 -0.46 8.59 -14.55
N PHE A 170 -0.04 8.42 -13.29
CA PHE A 170 -0.92 8.21 -12.14
C PHE A 170 -1.05 9.41 -11.21
N ILE A 171 -0.50 10.56 -11.58
CA ILE A 171 -0.68 11.80 -10.80
C ILE A 171 -2.17 12.13 -10.76
N THR A 172 -2.71 12.32 -9.54
CA THR A 172 -4.13 12.55 -9.23
C THR A 172 -5.05 11.33 -9.43
N ASP A 173 -4.52 10.13 -9.57
CA ASP A 173 -5.35 8.93 -9.57
C ASP A 173 -5.93 8.66 -8.16
N PRO A 174 -7.25 8.47 -8.03
CA PRO A 174 -7.90 8.26 -6.73
C PRO A 174 -7.76 6.83 -6.18
N HIS A 175 -7.28 5.87 -7.00
CA HIS A 175 -7.05 4.50 -6.53
C HIS A 175 -5.79 4.46 -5.67
N THR A 176 -5.80 3.63 -4.64
CA THR A 176 -4.62 3.48 -3.76
C THR A 176 -3.75 2.29 -4.11
N SER A 177 -4.16 1.47 -5.06
CA SER A 177 -3.42 0.30 -5.52
C SER A 177 -3.71 0.07 -7.00
N ILE A 178 -2.82 0.53 -7.88
CA ILE A 178 -2.97 0.37 -9.33
C ILE A 178 -2.05 -0.76 -9.76
N PHE A 179 -2.61 -1.95 -9.92
CA PHE A 179 -1.83 -3.13 -10.28
C PHE A 179 -1.34 -3.05 -11.72
N ASP A 180 -0.01 -3.10 -11.89
CA ASP A 180 0.65 -3.11 -13.18
C ASP A 180 0.89 -4.55 -13.64
N ALA A 181 0.03 -5.03 -14.54
CA ALA A 181 0.06 -6.40 -15.02
C ALA A 181 1.30 -6.70 -15.89
N LYS A 182 1.94 -5.68 -16.47
CA LYS A 182 3.12 -5.86 -17.32
C LYS A 182 4.45 -5.71 -16.58
N ALA A 183 4.46 -5.07 -15.42
CA ALA A 183 5.68 -4.85 -14.64
C ALA A 183 6.02 -6.01 -13.69
N GLY A 184 5.06 -6.88 -13.37
CA GLY A 184 5.27 -8.05 -12.51
C GLY A 184 5.82 -9.25 -13.28
N LEU A 185 6.23 -10.27 -12.53
CA LEU A 185 6.72 -11.53 -13.09
C LEU A 185 6.59 -12.69 -12.10
N ALA A 186 6.56 -13.91 -12.61
CA ALA A 186 6.67 -15.13 -11.82
C ALA A 186 8.02 -15.83 -12.09
N LEU A 187 8.74 -16.18 -11.02
CA LEU A 187 9.90 -17.05 -11.13
C LEU A 187 9.49 -18.51 -11.33
N ASN A 188 8.42 -18.90 -10.67
CA ASN A 188 7.71 -20.16 -10.78
C ASN A 188 6.30 -19.98 -10.22
N ASP A 189 5.45 -21.00 -10.25
CA ASP A 189 4.06 -20.92 -9.83
C ASP A 189 3.86 -20.51 -8.35
N ASN A 190 4.89 -20.69 -7.51
CA ASN A 190 4.81 -20.33 -6.09
C ASN A 190 5.62 -19.11 -5.69
N PHE A 191 6.37 -18.47 -6.60
CA PHE A 191 7.21 -17.34 -6.24
C PHE A 191 7.10 -16.22 -7.27
N VAL A 192 6.50 -15.11 -6.85
CA VAL A 192 6.07 -14.04 -7.75
C VAL A 192 6.52 -12.67 -7.24
N LYS A 193 6.69 -11.75 -8.19
CA LYS A 193 6.90 -10.32 -7.96
C LYS A 193 5.72 -9.57 -8.57
N LEU A 194 5.03 -8.80 -7.76
CA LEU A 194 3.84 -8.05 -8.13
C LEU A 194 4.10 -6.56 -7.92
N MET A 195 3.70 -5.75 -8.90
CA MET A 195 3.93 -4.31 -8.90
C MET A 195 2.60 -3.57 -8.82
N ALA A 196 2.54 -2.54 -7.97
CA ALA A 196 1.38 -1.67 -7.88
C ALA A 196 1.79 -0.22 -7.66
N TRP A 197 1.27 0.68 -8.48
CA TRP A 197 1.45 2.12 -8.38
C TRP A 197 0.44 2.73 -7.41
N TYR A 198 0.77 3.89 -6.88
CA TYR A 198 -0.15 4.69 -6.08
C TYR A 198 0.31 6.15 -6.02
N ASP A 199 -0.64 7.06 -6.21
CA ASP A 199 -0.44 8.45 -5.86
C ASP A 199 -0.46 8.56 -4.32
N ASN A 200 0.72 8.74 -3.73
CA ASN A 200 0.89 8.72 -2.28
C ASN A 200 0.26 9.91 -1.56
N GLU A 201 -0.13 10.95 -2.30
CA GLU A 201 -0.79 12.14 -1.80
C GLU A 201 -2.29 12.12 -2.11
N TRP A 202 -2.66 12.07 -3.39
CA TRP A 202 -4.05 12.19 -3.82
C TRP A 202 -4.88 10.95 -3.51
N GLY A 203 -4.45 9.78 -3.95
CA GLY A 203 -5.16 8.52 -3.72
C GLY A 203 -5.37 8.26 -2.23
N PHE A 204 -4.32 8.49 -1.41
CA PHE A 204 -4.42 8.41 0.06
C PHE A 204 -5.46 9.38 0.64
N SER A 205 -5.48 10.63 0.17
CA SER A 205 -6.43 11.65 0.63
C SER A 205 -7.87 11.29 0.23
N CYS A 206 -8.09 10.76 -0.97
CA CYS A 206 -9.39 10.26 -1.41
C CYS A 206 -9.90 9.14 -0.49
N LYS A 207 -9.06 8.19 -0.11
CA LYS A 207 -9.46 7.09 0.78
C LYS A 207 -9.69 7.54 2.23
N MET A 208 -9.04 8.60 2.68
CA MET A 208 -9.37 9.22 3.97
C MET A 208 -10.79 9.80 3.97
N LEU A 209 -11.23 10.42 2.85
CA LEU A 209 -12.61 10.87 2.68
C LEU A 209 -13.59 9.69 2.61
N ASP A 210 -13.23 8.62 1.91
CA ASP A 210 -14.08 7.42 1.80
C ASP A 210 -14.24 6.72 3.16
N LEU A 211 -13.17 6.61 3.95
CA LEU A 211 -13.25 6.13 5.33
C LEU A 211 -14.17 7.02 6.18
N THR A 212 -14.05 8.34 6.05
CA THR A 212 -14.90 9.29 6.77
C THR A 212 -16.38 9.14 6.40
N ARG A 213 -16.69 8.97 5.11
CA ARG A 213 -18.06 8.69 4.63
C ARG A 213 -18.61 7.37 5.17
N HIS A 214 -17.77 6.33 5.19
CA HIS A 214 -18.15 5.03 5.76
C HIS A 214 -18.48 5.16 7.25
N ILE A 215 -17.66 5.84 8.01
CA ILE A 215 -17.87 6.12 9.44
C ILE A 215 -19.20 6.84 9.66
N ASP A 216 -19.48 7.88 8.89
CA ASP A 216 -20.73 8.65 8.98
C ASP A 216 -21.94 7.77 8.69
N LYS A 217 -21.86 6.94 7.64
CA LYS A 217 -22.91 5.99 7.27
C LYS A 217 -23.21 4.99 8.39
N VAL A 218 -22.19 4.36 8.96
CA VAL A 218 -22.36 3.35 10.04
C VAL A 218 -22.89 3.97 11.32
N ARG A 219 -22.55 5.24 11.61
CA ARG A 219 -23.05 5.95 12.81
C ARG A 219 -24.48 6.45 12.69
N LYS A 220 -25.01 6.57 11.49
CA LYS A 220 -26.39 6.99 11.21
C LYS A 220 -27.35 5.81 11.04
N ALA A 221 -26.83 4.59 10.84
CA ALA A 221 -27.60 3.36 10.75
C ALA A 221 -28.00 2.84 12.13
#